data_c0a2acba036d9104f0c1970e60629d28
#
_entry.id   c0a2acba036d9104f0c1970e60629d28
#
_cell.length_a   1.000
_cell.length_b   1.000
_cell.length_c   1.000
_cell.angle_alpha   90.00
_cell.angle_beta   90.00
_cell.angle_gamma   90.00
#
_symmetry.space_group_name_H-M   'P 1'
#
loop_
_entity.id
_entity.type
_entity.pdbx_description
1 polymer ?
#
loop_
_entity_poly.entity_id
_entity_poly.type
_entity_poly.pdbx_seq_one_letter_code
_entity_poly.pdbx_strand_id
1 'polypeptide(L)'
;MIPSIKRNKYGNTKVIIEGVKFDSKLEAFLYKILKDNGMDFDFQVNIELVPKFRFQYENIRALNMRVDFLLRYNGREIYIDTKGFATSESKIKYKLLKNKFKAEPQVNIIWLKTQKEVNAYIGRLKEEKEEWKLL
;
A
#
# COMPACT_ATOMS: atom_id res chain seq x y z
N MET A 1 -17.79 -12.79 -11.95
CA MET A 1 -18.33 -12.65 -10.58
C MET A 1 -18.76 -11.22 -10.30
N ILE A 2 -19.94 -11.05 -9.74
CA ILE A 2 -20.45 -9.72 -9.36
C ILE A 2 -19.93 -9.38 -7.97
N PRO A 3 -19.20 -8.28 -7.78
CA PRO A 3 -18.68 -7.92 -6.47
C PRO A 3 -19.80 -7.51 -5.52
N SER A 4 -19.67 -7.91 -4.26
CA SER A 4 -20.54 -7.48 -3.19
C SER A 4 -20.06 -6.13 -2.65
N ILE A 5 -20.96 -5.15 -2.56
CA ILE A 5 -20.61 -3.79 -2.10
C ILE A 5 -21.33 -3.51 -0.79
N LYS A 6 -20.56 -3.14 0.24
CA LYS A 6 -21.10 -2.71 1.52
C LYS A 6 -20.63 -1.30 1.85
N ARG A 7 -21.56 -0.45 2.32
CA ARG A 7 -21.22 0.90 2.77
C ARG A 7 -21.13 0.92 4.28
N ASN A 8 -20.16 1.62 4.82
CA ASN A 8 -20.04 1.85 6.25
C ASN A 8 -20.57 3.25 6.62
N LYS A 9 -20.60 3.54 7.92
CA LYS A 9 -21.12 4.82 8.45
C LYS A 9 -20.31 6.05 8.04
N TYR A 10 -19.09 5.87 7.54
CA TYR A 10 -18.21 6.96 7.08
C TYR A 10 -18.25 7.18 5.57
N GLY A 11 -19.16 6.52 4.86
CA GLY A 11 -19.28 6.65 3.42
C GLY A 11 -18.29 5.84 2.60
N ASN A 12 -17.32 5.14 3.22
CA ASN A 12 -16.41 4.27 2.52
C ASN A 12 -17.15 3.02 2.03
N THR A 13 -16.86 2.62 0.80
CA THR A 13 -17.46 1.43 0.20
C THR A 13 -16.50 0.25 0.33
N LYS A 14 -16.95 -0.79 1.06
CA LYS A 14 -16.20 -2.05 1.13
C LYS A 14 -16.64 -2.96 0.00
N VAL A 15 -15.67 -3.61 -0.64
CA VAL A 15 -15.89 -4.47 -1.79
C VAL A 15 -15.37 -5.87 -1.49
N ILE A 16 -16.15 -6.90 -1.85
CA ILE A 16 -15.74 -8.29 -1.73
C ILE A 16 -15.70 -8.90 -3.12
N ILE A 17 -14.52 -9.37 -3.55
CA ILE A 17 -14.29 -10.00 -4.83
C ILE A 17 -13.59 -11.34 -4.58
N GLU A 18 -14.19 -12.43 -5.04
CA GLU A 18 -13.65 -13.80 -4.90
C GLU A 18 -13.28 -14.16 -3.46
N GLY A 19 -14.11 -13.70 -2.50
CA GLY A 19 -13.88 -13.95 -1.08
C GLY A 19 -12.88 -13.03 -0.42
N VAL A 20 -12.20 -12.17 -1.16
CA VAL A 20 -11.25 -11.19 -0.62
C VAL A 20 -11.98 -9.87 -0.34
N LYS A 21 -11.83 -9.37 0.88
CA LYS A 21 -12.44 -8.13 1.31
C LYS A 21 -11.51 -6.95 1.09
N PHE A 22 -12.00 -5.93 0.40
CA PHE A 22 -11.28 -4.70 0.14
C PHE A 22 -11.96 -3.54 0.87
N ASP A 23 -11.17 -2.63 1.41
CA ASP A 23 -11.70 -1.47 2.13
C ASP A 23 -12.21 -0.37 1.21
N SER A 24 -11.87 -0.42 -0.09
CA SER A 24 -12.33 0.54 -1.09
C SER A 24 -12.31 -0.07 -2.49
N LYS A 25 -13.02 0.60 -3.42
CA LYS A 25 -12.99 0.24 -4.84
C LYS A 25 -11.59 0.45 -5.44
N LEU A 26 -10.88 1.48 -4.98
CA LEU A 26 -9.53 1.77 -5.47
C LEU A 26 -8.55 0.67 -5.09
N GLU A 27 -8.65 0.17 -3.87
CA GLU A 27 -7.84 -0.96 -3.39
C GLU A 27 -8.12 -2.21 -4.23
N ALA A 28 -9.38 -2.53 -4.47
CA ALA A 28 -9.77 -3.65 -5.32
C ALA A 28 -9.28 -3.49 -6.77
N PHE A 29 -9.32 -2.28 -7.29
CA PHE A 29 -8.85 -1.94 -8.63
C PHE A 29 -7.35 -2.20 -8.79
N LEU A 30 -6.55 -1.73 -7.84
CA LEU A 30 -5.10 -1.98 -7.85
C LEU A 30 -4.78 -3.47 -7.70
N TYR A 31 -5.46 -4.15 -6.79
CA TYR A 31 -5.28 -5.60 -6.59
C TYR A 31 -5.47 -6.35 -7.91
N LYS A 32 -6.57 -6.05 -8.62
CA LYS A 32 -6.86 -6.69 -9.90
C LYS A 32 -5.78 -6.42 -10.93
N ILE A 33 -5.32 -5.18 -11.06
CA ILE A 33 -4.25 -4.81 -11.99
C ILE A 33 -2.97 -5.57 -11.70
N LEU A 34 -2.56 -5.66 -10.44
CA LEU A 34 -1.35 -6.37 -10.05
C LEU A 34 -1.47 -7.87 -10.36
N LYS A 35 -2.63 -8.47 -10.07
CA LYS A 35 -2.91 -9.87 -10.37
C LYS A 35 -2.90 -10.13 -11.87
N ASP A 36 -3.60 -9.33 -12.65
CA ASP A 36 -3.73 -9.49 -14.09
C ASP A 36 -2.37 -9.35 -14.80
N ASN A 37 -1.46 -8.58 -14.24
CA ASN A 37 -0.11 -8.41 -14.78
C ASN A 37 0.92 -9.40 -14.21
N GLY A 38 0.49 -10.34 -13.38
CA GLY A 38 1.37 -11.36 -12.80
C GLY A 38 2.48 -10.78 -11.93
N MET A 39 2.23 -9.64 -11.29
CA MET A 39 3.21 -8.99 -10.43
C MET A 39 3.30 -9.66 -9.06
N ASP A 40 4.49 -9.65 -8.48
CA ASP A 40 4.75 -10.21 -7.15
C ASP A 40 4.42 -9.16 -6.09
N PHE A 41 3.38 -9.43 -5.28
CA PHE A 41 2.97 -8.50 -4.24
C PHE A 41 2.33 -9.19 -3.05
N ASP A 42 2.42 -8.52 -1.90
CA ASP A 42 1.65 -8.87 -0.71
C ASP A 42 0.55 -7.83 -0.50
N PHE A 43 -0.58 -8.29 0.00
CA PHE A 43 -1.77 -7.46 0.23
C PHE A 43 -2.00 -7.28 1.73
N GLN A 44 -2.28 -6.04 2.15
CA GLN A 44 -2.52 -5.68 3.56
C GLN A 44 -1.34 -6.09 4.46
N VAL A 45 -0.24 -5.36 4.30
CA VAL A 45 1.01 -5.62 5.00
C VAL A 45 1.08 -4.81 6.28
N ASN A 46 1.30 -5.47 7.41
CA ASN A 46 1.47 -4.80 8.69
C ASN A 46 2.96 -4.51 8.91
N ILE A 47 3.30 -3.25 9.18
CA ILE A 47 4.67 -2.80 9.37
C ILE A 47 4.82 -2.20 10.77
N GLU A 48 5.79 -2.68 11.52
CA GLU A 48 6.13 -2.13 12.82
C GLU A 48 6.94 -0.84 12.63
N LEU A 49 6.36 0.29 13.02
CA LEU A 49 7.00 1.60 12.93
C LEU A 49 7.86 1.90 14.14
N VAL A 50 7.36 1.56 15.32
CA VAL A 50 8.07 1.70 16.59
C VAL A 50 7.88 0.39 17.35
N PRO A 51 8.95 -0.32 17.72
CA PRO A 51 8.81 -1.54 18.50
C PRO A 51 8.30 -1.24 19.91
N LYS A 52 7.69 -2.24 20.55
CA LYS A 52 7.29 -2.11 21.95
C LYS A 52 8.52 -1.81 22.79
N PHE A 53 8.32 -1.01 23.84
CA PHE A 53 9.42 -0.65 24.74
C PHE A 53 8.87 -0.33 26.14
N ARG A 54 9.78 -0.21 27.10
CA ARG A 54 9.44 0.19 28.45
C ARG A 54 10.00 1.58 28.71
N PHE A 55 9.14 2.45 29.21
CA PHE A 55 9.56 3.77 29.68
C PHE A 55 9.25 3.83 31.17
N GLN A 56 10.31 3.87 31.98
CA GLN A 56 10.21 3.81 33.45
C GLN A 56 9.39 2.57 33.89
N TYR A 57 8.22 2.75 34.49
CA TYR A 57 7.36 1.65 34.94
C TYR A 57 6.23 1.34 33.95
N GLU A 58 6.21 2.00 32.80
CA GLU A 58 5.15 1.90 31.81
C GLU A 58 5.59 1.04 30.63
N ASN A 59 4.74 0.07 30.26
CA ASN A 59 4.92 -0.73 29.06
C ASN A 59 4.25 -0.02 27.89
N ILE A 60 5.05 0.36 26.89
CA ILE A 60 4.57 1.07 25.71
C ILE A 60 4.43 0.05 24.57
N ARG A 61 3.23 0.00 23.98
CA ARG A 61 2.93 -0.91 22.88
C ARG A 61 3.65 -0.50 21.60
N ALA A 62 3.91 -1.47 20.74
CA ALA A 62 4.40 -1.19 19.39
C ALA A 62 3.41 -0.30 18.63
N LEU A 63 3.95 0.56 17.79
CA LEU A 63 3.15 1.33 16.85
C LEU A 63 3.30 0.69 15.47
N ASN A 64 2.18 0.23 14.90
CA ASN A 64 2.16 -0.44 13.61
C ASN A 64 1.37 0.40 12.59
N MET A 65 1.69 0.19 11.32
CA MET A 65 0.95 0.74 10.20
C MET A 65 0.60 -0.39 9.24
N ARG A 66 -0.65 -0.43 8.77
CA ARG A 66 -1.04 -1.34 7.70
C ARG A 66 -0.97 -0.59 6.38
N VAL A 67 -0.14 -1.08 5.47
CA VAL A 67 -0.04 -0.58 4.11
C VAL A 67 -0.82 -1.51 3.19
N ASP A 68 -1.52 -0.96 2.22
CA ASP A 68 -2.41 -1.77 1.37
C ASP A 68 -1.65 -2.80 0.55
N PHE A 69 -0.49 -2.44 -0.02
CA PHE A 69 0.28 -3.34 -0.88
C PHE A 69 1.78 -3.18 -0.67
N LEU A 70 2.50 -4.29 -0.76
CA LEU A 70 3.93 -4.31 -0.95
C LEU A 70 4.21 -4.98 -2.29
N LEU A 71 4.65 -4.20 -3.26
CA LEU A 71 4.98 -4.67 -4.61
C LEU A 71 6.49 -4.85 -4.73
N ARG A 72 6.91 -6.02 -5.22
CA ARG A 72 8.31 -6.32 -5.53
C ARG A 72 8.48 -6.27 -7.03
N TYR A 73 9.30 -5.35 -7.50
CA TYR A 73 9.45 -5.12 -8.93
C TYR A 73 10.85 -4.58 -9.25
N ASN A 74 11.57 -5.29 -10.12
CA ASN A 74 12.93 -4.89 -10.55
C ASN A 74 13.89 -4.66 -9.37
N GLY A 75 13.87 -5.53 -8.35
CA GLY A 75 14.72 -5.39 -7.17
C GLY A 75 14.30 -4.29 -6.21
N ARG A 76 13.16 -3.66 -6.45
CA ARG A 76 12.59 -2.61 -5.60
C ARG A 76 11.49 -3.20 -4.71
N GLU A 77 11.33 -2.61 -3.54
CA GLU A 77 10.23 -2.87 -2.63
C GLU A 77 9.37 -1.62 -2.57
N ILE A 78 8.16 -1.70 -3.10
CA ILE A 78 7.29 -0.55 -3.26
C ILE A 78 6.08 -0.70 -2.36
N TYR A 79 6.02 0.11 -1.32
CA TYR A 79 4.86 0.17 -0.41
C TYR A 79 3.84 1.13 -0.99
N ILE A 80 2.65 0.64 -1.28
CA ILE A 80 1.59 1.42 -1.92
C ILE A 80 0.38 1.50 -1.03
N ASP A 81 -0.09 2.72 -0.78
CA ASP A 81 -1.35 2.96 -0.11
C ASP A 81 -2.34 3.64 -1.06
N THR A 82 -3.62 3.29 -0.93
CA THR A 82 -4.68 3.77 -1.82
C THR A 82 -5.74 4.49 -1.00
N LYS A 83 -5.52 5.78 -0.72
CA LYS A 83 -6.47 6.57 0.08
C LYS A 83 -6.87 7.84 -0.66
N GLY A 84 -8.15 8.20 -0.56
CA GLY A 84 -8.66 9.42 -1.17
C GLY A 84 -8.18 10.69 -0.46
N PHE A 85 -7.92 10.62 0.85
CA PHE A 85 -7.43 11.76 1.63
C PHE A 85 -6.58 11.29 2.80
N ALA A 86 -5.70 12.19 3.27
CA ALA A 86 -4.82 11.91 4.40
C ALA A 86 -5.41 12.47 5.70
N THR A 87 -5.38 11.69 6.76
CA THR A 87 -5.66 12.13 8.12
C THR A 87 -4.36 12.60 8.78
N SER A 88 -4.47 13.33 9.90
CA SER A 88 -3.30 13.71 10.69
C SER A 88 -2.52 12.49 11.16
N GLU A 89 -3.23 11.46 11.59
CA GLU A 89 -2.62 10.19 12.02
C GLU A 89 -1.85 9.53 10.89
N SER A 90 -2.44 9.43 9.69
CA SER A 90 -1.79 8.82 8.54
C SER A 90 -0.54 9.57 8.12
N LYS A 91 -0.55 10.91 8.18
CA LYS A 91 0.63 11.73 7.86
C LYS A 91 1.80 11.44 8.80
N ILE A 92 1.52 11.29 10.10
CA ILE A 92 2.55 10.95 11.09
C ILE A 92 3.11 9.55 10.81
N LYS A 93 2.24 8.59 10.55
CA LYS A 93 2.66 7.20 10.25
C LYS A 93 3.50 7.13 8.98
N TYR A 94 3.15 7.89 7.94
CA TYR A 94 3.96 7.97 6.72
C TYR A 94 5.35 8.54 6.99
N LYS A 95 5.44 9.56 7.83
CA LYS A 95 6.72 10.13 8.24
C LYS A 95 7.60 9.08 8.94
N LEU A 96 7.00 8.31 9.85
CA LEU A 96 7.70 7.24 10.57
C LEU A 96 8.11 6.11 9.63
N LEU A 97 7.27 5.76 8.67
CA LEU A 97 7.57 4.75 7.66
C LEU A 97 8.78 5.16 6.82
N LYS A 98 8.79 6.40 6.35
CA LYS A 98 9.91 6.94 5.59
C LYS A 98 11.20 6.98 6.43
N ASN A 99 11.10 7.34 7.70
CA ASN A 99 12.23 7.33 8.61
C ASN A 99 12.80 5.92 8.81
N LYS A 100 11.91 4.92 8.89
CA LYS A 100 12.32 3.52 9.04
C LYS A 100 13.17 3.05 7.86
N PHE A 101 12.81 3.44 6.64
CA PHE A 101 13.45 2.97 5.41
C PHE A 101 14.42 3.98 4.78
N LYS A 102 14.76 5.04 5.48
CA LYS A 102 15.57 6.14 4.91
C LYS A 102 16.95 5.73 4.39
N ALA A 103 17.52 4.65 4.93
CA ALA A 103 18.83 4.15 4.54
C ALA A 103 18.76 3.04 3.47
N GLU A 104 17.57 2.71 2.98
CA GLU A 104 17.35 1.61 2.04
C GLU A 104 16.88 2.18 0.69
N PRO A 105 17.79 2.45 -0.26
CA PRO A 105 17.44 3.12 -1.52
C PRO A 105 16.50 2.32 -2.42
N GLN A 106 16.43 0.99 -2.26
CA GLN A 106 15.53 0.13 -3.02
C GLN A 106 14.07 0.26 -2.59
N VAL A 107 13.79 0.87 -1.43
CA VAL A 107 12.44 1.02 -0.90
C VAL A 107 11.80 2.30 -1.44
N ASN A 108 10.59 2.17 -1.96
CA ASN A 108 9.75 3.29 -2.38
C ASN A 108 8.44 3.27 -1.61
N ILE A 109 7.92 4.44 -1.29
CA ILE A 109 6.65 4.60 -0.59
C ILE A 109 5.77 5.51 -1.45
N ILE A 110 4.65 4.98 -1.92
CA ILE A 110 3.79 5.63 -2.91
C ILE A 110 2.37 5.70 -2.38
N TRP A 111 1.74 6.83 -2.60
CA TRP A 111 0.34 7.03 -2.26
C TRP A 111 -0.43 7.32 -3.54
N LEU A 112 -1.32 6.40 -3.93
CA LEU A 112 -2.16 6.54 -5.12
C LEU A 112 -3.60 6.81 -4.69
N LYS A 113 -4.17 7.90 -5.18
CA LYS A 113 -5.46 8.42 -4.73
C LYS A 113 -6.61 8.12 -5.70
N THR A 114 -6.31 7.86 -6.97
CA THR A 114 -7.31 7.67 -8.03
C THR A 114 -6.92 6.53 -8.96
N GLN A 115 -7.91 6.00 -9.69
CA GLN A 115 -7.66 4.98 -10.71
C GLN A 115 -6.72 5.49 -11.80
N LYS A 116 -6.82 6.77 -12.13
CA LYS A 116 -5.93 7.40 -13.12
C LYS A 116 -4.48 7.37 -12.65
N GLU A 117 -4.23 7.70 -11.37
CA GLU A 117 -2.90 7.64 -10.79
C GLU A 117 -2.36 6.20 -10.75
N VAL A 118 -3.21 5.22 -10.43
CA VAL A 118 -2.83 3.79 -10.45
C VAL A 118 -2.39 3.39 -11.86
N ASN A 119 -3.20 3.66 -12.86
CA ASN A 119 -2.87 3.32 -14.25
C ASN A 119 -1.57 3.99 -14.71
N ALA A 120 -1.39 5.27 -14.40
CA ALA A 120 -0.19 6.01 -14.77
C ALA A 120 1.06 5.44 -14.10
N TYR A 121 0.97 5.09 -12.82
CA TYR A 121 2.09 4.54 -12.07
C TYR A 121 2.51 3.15 -12.58
N ILE A 122 1.54 2.26 -12.76
CA ILE A 122 1.82 0.91 -13.28
C ILE A 122 2.38 0.97 -14.70
N GLY A 123 1.85 1.88 -15.53
CA GLY A 123 2.38 2.11 -16.88
C GLY A 123 3.84 2.50 -16.86
N ARG A 124 4.23 3.41 -15.98
CA ARG A 124 5.64 3.83 -15.83
C ARG A 124 6.55 2.68 -15.37
N LEU A 125 6.08 1.86 -14.44
CA LEU A 125 6.84 0.69 -13.99
C LEU A 125 7.12 -0.27 -15.13
N LYS A 126 6.14 -0.51 -16.00
CA LYS A 126 6.31 -1.39 -17.15
C LYS A 126 7.30 -0.82 -18.16
N GLU A 127 7.28 0.49 -18.39
CA GLU A 127 8.24 1.17 -19.26
C GLU A 127 9.67 1.04 -18.74
N GLU A 128 9.90 1.22 -17.46
CA GLU A 128 11.20 1.02 -16.83
C GLU A 128 11.76 -0.38 -17.13
N LYS A 129 10.90 -1.41 -17.07
CA LYS A 129 11.30 -2.79 -17.34
C LYS A 129 11.73 -2.95 -18.79
N GLU A 130 11.04 -2.34 -19.73
CA GLU A 130 11.37 -2.41 -21.15
C GLU A 130 12.69 -1.67 -21.45
N GLU A 131 12.88 -0.48 -20.91
CA GLU A 131 14.12 0.28 -21.04
C GLU A 131 15.32 -0.52 -20.51
N TRP A 132 15.15 -1.20 -19.37
CA TRP A 132 16.19 -2.02 -18.79
C TRP A 132 16.60 -3.17 -19.69
N LYS A 133 15.66 -3.76 -20.42
CA LYS A 133 15.94 -4.84 -21.38
C LYS A 133 16.73 -4.37 -22.60
N LEU A 134 16.68 -3.08 -22.93
CA LEU A 134 17.38 -2.51 -24.06
C LEU A 134 18.86 -2.19 -23.75
N LEU A 135 19.22 -2.22 -22.50
CA LEU A 135 20.59 -2.00 -22.04
C LEU A 135 21.39 -3.30 -22.09
#